data_eea04ed4c54f0257261cdbff4b68fab9
#
_entry.id   eea04ed4c54f0257261cdbff4b68fab9
#
_cell.length_a   1.000
_cell.length_b   1.000
_cell.length_c   1.000
_cell.angle_alpha   90.00
_cell.angle_beta   90.00
_cell.angle_gamma   90.00
#
_symmetry.space_group_name_H-M   'P 1'
#
loop_
_entity.id
_entity.type
_entity.pdbx_description
1 polymer ?
#
loop_
_entity_poly.entity_id
_entity_poly.type
_entity_poly.pdbx_seq_one_letter_code
_entity_poly.pdbx_strand_id
1 'polypeptide(L)'
;MHVHFGAIWEAIADATPAAPAVIQGARRVSWRDYEQRAARLARAFLDAGLGAHAKVGMYLYNSPEYCETNFAAMKIRGIPINVNYRYLDDELAYLVDNADMEALVFHSSLGDRVARVRSRLPRLRLLIEVADGPAHDGSSHVEGAVPYETIQTTLAPAARITPQGDEIYMFYTGGTTGMPKGVMYSMQEFAGFFLRTYPAMIGQAKIPDPAALPALARELRARGEATVSMSGPPLMHGTGCWLGMMVPQMLGGTAVLLEHRSLDPVELWSTVARERVNLLVVVGDAFAKPLLRALDDHPGRWEVSCLRLMVSSGTMFSLEVKQALLRHLPTLSILDVLGSTEGGMGQSTVRAGASAETAKFTLNPTTKVITDDGREVLPGSGEVGLVANGGMVPLGYYKDPERSARTFREVNGVRYAFPGDMATVEADGTITLLGRGSNCINTGGEKVFPEEVEEALKVHPAVEDTLVFGVPDERFGQQVVGVASLITGATVAPEAILAEARGRLASYKLPKRLVVVAHVPRAPNGKPDYAAAKRLFEAAAR
;
A
#
# COMPACT_ATOMS: atom_id res chain seq x y z
N MET A 1 -24.61 -15.55 -4.43
CA MET A 1 -24.13 -14.94 -3.17
C MET A 1 -23.35 -13.69 -3.53
N HIS A 2 -23.66 -12.53 -2.91
CA HIS A 2 -22.86 -11.33 -3.11
C HIS A 2 -21.45 -11.52 -2.52
N VAL A 3 -20.42 -11.20 -3.31
CA VAL A 3 -19.03 -11.34 -2.87
C VAL A 3 -18.69 -10.18 -1.92
N HIS A 4 -18.37 -10.52 -0.67
CA HIS A 4 -18.11 -9.54 0.38
C HIS A 4 -17.04 -10.07 1.34
N PHE A 5 -16.00 -9.28 1.64
CA PHE A 5 -14.91 -9.73 2.51
C PHE A 5 -15.40 -10.22 3.87
N GLY A 6 -16.28 -9.46 4.54
CA GLY A 6 -16.82 -9.87 5.84
C GLY A 6 -17.52 -11.22 5.80
N ALA A 7 -18.35 -11.49 4.77
CA ALA A 7 -19.02 -12.77 4.62
C ALA A 7 -18.04 -13.92 4.33
N ILE A 8 -17.01 -13.66 3.53
CA ILE A 8 -15.96 -14.64 3.27
C ILE A 8 -15.21 -14.98 4.56
N TRP A 9 -14.81 -13.98 5.34
CA TRP A 9 -14.06 -14.19 6.58
C TRP A 9 -14.89 -14.91 7.66
N GLU A 10 -16.20 -14.65 7.75
CA GLU A 10 -17.10 -15.43 8.60
C GLU A 10 -17.11 -16.91 8.19
N ALA A 11 -17.24 -17.20 6.91
CA ALA A 11 -17.23 -18.57 6.40
C ALA A 11 -15.89 -19.27 6.62
N ILE A 12 -14.77 -18.55 6.52
CA ILE A 12 -13.42 -19.05 6.83
C ILE A 12 -13.28 -19.33 8.34
N ALA A 13 -13.80 -18.45 9.21
CA ALA A 13 -13.79 -18.67 10.66
C ALA A 13 -14.55 -19.94 11.06
N ASP A 14 -15.65 -20.24 10.38
CA ASP A 14 -16.40 -21.48 10.58
C ASP A 14 -15.64 -22.70 10.06
N ALA A 15 -14.92 -22.55 8.95
CA ALA A 15 -14.19 -23.64 8.31
C ALA A 15 -12.88 -24.00 9.03
N THR A 16 -12.17 -23.02 9.57
CA THR A 16 -10.83 -23.17 10.16
C THR A 16 -10.70 -22.46 11.52
N PRO A 17 -11.62 -22.71 12.49
CA PRO A 17 -11.76 -21.89 13.69
C PRO A 17 -10.52 -21.85 14.60
N ALA A 18 -9.77 -22.93 14.67
CA ALA A 18 -8.57 -23.02 15.52
C ALA A 18 -7.29 -22.51 14.84
N ALA A 19 -7.35 -22.22 13.54
CA ALA A 19 -6.20 -21.76 12.81
C ALA A 19 -5.90 -20.28 13.13
N PRO A 20 -4.63 -19.82 13.10
CA PRO A 20 -4.30 -18.43 13.32
C PRO A 20 -4.80 -17.56 12.17
N ALA A 21 -5.50 -16.47 12.49
CA ALA A 21 -5.92 -15.42 11.56
C ALA A 21 -4.97 -14.23 11.58
N VAL A 22 -4.54 -13.83 12.80
CA VAL A 22 -3.61 -12.71 13.00
C VAL A 22 -2.56 -13.11 14.06
N ILE A 23 -1.30 -12.76 13.79
CA ILE A 23 -0.18 -12.96 14.71
C ILE A 23 0.58 -11.63 14.85
N GLN A 24 0.88 -11.22 16.11
CA GLN A 24 1.78 -10.10 16.40
C GLN A 24 2.59 -10.45 17.65
N GLY A 25 3.91 -10.60 17.49
CA GLY A 25 4.76 -11.06 18.59
C GLY A 25 4.30 -12.37 19.19
N ALA A 26 3.98 -12.37 20.49
CA ALA A 26 3.44 -13.52 21.20
C ALA A 26 1.91 -13.66 21.07
N ARG A 27 1.21 -12.63 20.59
CA ARG A 27 -0.26 -12.64 20.44
C ARG A 27 -0.64 -13.47 19.22
N ARG A 28 -1.49 -14.49 19.43
CA ARG A 28 -2.01 -15.35 18.37
C ARG A 28 -3.54 -15.32 18.43
N VAL A 29 -4.15 -14.69 17.46
CA VAL A 29 -5.61 -14.59 17.33
C VAL A 29 -6.07 -15.67 16.37
N SER A 30 -6.86 -16.63 16.85
CA SER A 30 -7.47 -17.66 16.01
C SER A 30 -8.55 -17.08 15.11
N TRP A 31 -8.94 -17.77 14.02
CA TRP A 31 -10.05 -17.36 13.18
C TRP A 31 -11.37 -17.24 13.96
N ARG A 32 -11.58 -18.14 14.93
CA ARG A 32 -12.74 -18.05 15.87
C ARG A 32 -12.69 -16.77 16.69
N ASP A 33 -11.55 -16.49 17.33
CA ASP A 33 -11.42 -15.32 18.21
C ASP A 33 -11.48 -14.03 17.39
N TYR A 34 -10.87 -14.00 16.20
CA TYR A 34 -10.92 -12.88 15.28
C TYR A 34 -12.36 -12.53 14.88
N GLU A 35 -13.13 -13.54 14.50
CA GLU A 35 -14.55 -13.39 14.19
C GLU A 35 -15.37 -12.91 15.40
N GLN A 36 -15.18 -13.53 16.56
CA GLN A 36 -15.95 -13.18 17.76
C GLN A 36 -15.62 -11.79 18.27
N ARG A 37 -14.34 -11.39 18.26
CA ARG A 37 -13.91 -10.06 18.68
C ARG A 37 -14.44 -8.99 17.71
N ALA A 38 -14.35 -9.24 16.41
CA ALA A 38 -14.96 -8.39 15.40
C ALA A 38 -16.49 -8.30 15.55
N ALA A 39 -17.16 -9.39 15.91
CA ALA A 39 -18.62 -9.40 16.10
C ALA A 39 -19.06 -8.61 17.36
N ARG A 40 -18.27 -8.65 18.46
CA ARG A 40 -18.54 -7.81 19.63
C ARG A 40 -18.33 -6.33 19.34
N LEU A 41 -17.28 -6.01 18.59
CA LEU A 41 -17.03 -4.64 18.15
C LEU A 41 -18.12 -4.14 17.19
N ALA A 42 -18.59 -5.00 16.26
CA ALA A 42 -19.74 -4.71 15.40
C ALA A 42 -21.01 -4.46 16.22
N ARG A 43 -21.21 -5.18 17.34
CA ARG A 43 -22.31 -4.93 18.27
C ARG A 43 -22.23 -3.53 18.88
N ALA A 44 -21.05 -3.08 19.31
CA ALA A 44 -20.86 -1.72 19.82
C ALA A 44 -21.21 -0.66 18.77
N PHE A 45 -20.86 -0.89 17.50
CA PHE A 45 -21.25 0.01 16.41
C PHE A 45 -22.77 0.06 16.23
N LEU A 46 -23.45 -1.10 16.22
CA LEU A 46 -24.91 -1.17 16.10
C LEU A 46 -25.61 -0.49 17.28
N ASP A 47 -25.15 -0.70 18.51
CA ASP A 47 -25.70 -0.09 19.72
C ASP A 47 -25.54 1.43 19.73
N ALA A 48 -24.50 1.96 19.07
CA ALA A 48 -24.31 3.39 18.84
C ALA A 48 -25.13 3.93 17.64
N GLY A 49 -25.98 3.10 17.03
CA GLY A 49 -26.83 3.46 15.90
C GLY A 49 -26.12 3.53 14.55
N LEU A 50 -24.94 2.89 14.43
CA LEU A 50 -24.28 2.73 13.15
C LEU A 50 -24.83 1.50 12.42
N GLY A 51 -24.75 1.49 11.09
CA GLY A 51 -25.24 0.37 10.27
C GLY A 51 -24.67 0.42 8.86
N ALA A 52 -25.46 0.03 7.88
CA ALA A 52 -25.06 0.05 6.48
C ALA A 52 -24.55 1.44 6.07
N HIS A 53 -23.41 1.44 5.36
CA HIS A 53 -22.70 2.63 4.89
C HIS A 53 -22.14 3.58 5.96
N ALA A 54 -22.30 3.28 7.27
CA ALA A 54 -21.64 4.03 8.34
C ALA A 54 -20.12 3.95 8.20
N LYS A 55 -19.41 5.07 8.39
CA LYS A 55 -17.96 5.14 8.24
C LYS A 55 -17.29 5.02 9.59
N VAL A 56 -16.41 4.00 9.69
CA VAL A 56 -15.65 3.68 10.90
C VAL A 56 -14.18 3.97 10.63
N GLY A 57 -13.64 4.99 11.29
CA GLY A 57 -12.23 5.36 11.19
C GLY A 57 -11.33 4.42 12.00
N MET A 58 -10.19 4.03 11.41
CA MET A 58 -9.15 3.20 12.03
C MET A 58 -7.88 4.03 12.20
N TYR A 59 -7.77 4.77 13.32
CA TYR A 59 -6.61 5.58 13.68
C TYR A 59 -5.66 4.78 14.57
N LEU A 60 -5.11 3.72 13.95
CA LEU A 60 -4.39 2.65 14.63
C LEU A 60 -3.04 2.37 13.93
N TYR A 61 -2.06 1.97 14.71
CA TYR A 61 -0.88 1.27 14.17
C TYR A 61 -1.25 -0.15 13.73
N ASN A 62 -0.29 -0.86 13.13
CA ASN A 62 -0.48 -2.28 12.83
C ASN A 62 -0.71 -3.05 14.13
N SER A 63 -1.88 -3.64 14.27
CA SER A 63 -2.26 -4.42 15.45
C SER A 63 -3.41 -5.37 15.12
N PRO A 64 -3.67 -6.41 15.92
CA PRO A 64 -4.87 -7.22 15.77
C PRO A 64 -6.15 -6.38 15.80
N GLU A 65 -6.20 -5.33 16.61
CA GLU A 65 -7.36 -4.44 16.73
C GLU A 65 -7.62 -3.65 15.44
N TYR A 66 -6.57 -3.35 14.63
CA TYR A 66 -6.77 -2.80 13.29
C TYR A 66 -7.53 -3.79 12.40
N CYS A 67 -7.09 -5.06 12.41
CA CYS A 67 -7.73 -6.13 11.63
C CYS A 67 -9.17 -6.37 12.11
N GLU A 68 -9.37 -6.46 13.42
CA GLU A 68 -10.67 -6.65 14.06
C GLU A 68 -11.64 -5.51 13.76
N THR A 69 -11.15 -4.25 13.76
CA THR A 69 -11.97 -3.07 13.42
C THR A 69 -12.37 -3.07 11.95
N ASN A 70 -11.44 -3.43 11.06
CA ASN A 70 -11.73 -3.56 9.62
C ASN A 70 -12.84 -4.59 9.39
N PHE A 71 -12.73 -5.76 10.02
CA PHE A 71 -13.75 -6.80 9.94
C PHE A 71 -15.09 -6.37 10.57
N ALA A 72 -15.06 -5.76 11.76
CA ALA A 72 -16.25 -5.30 12.47
C ALA A 72 -17.06 -4.27 11.68
N ALA A 73 -16.38 -3.30 11.05
CA ALA A 73 -17.04 -2.33 10.17
C ALA A 73 -17.75 -3.03 9.00
N MET A 74 -17.09 -4.02 8.39
CA MET A 74 -17.70 -4.80 7.32
C MET A 74 -18.88 -5.65 7.79
N LYS A 75 -18.86 -6.16 9.04
CA LYS A 75 -19.97 -6.96 9.60
C LYS A 75 -21.27 -6.18 9.75
N ILE A 76 -21.22 -4.88 9.95
CA ILE A 76 -22.41 -4.00 9.98
C ILE A 76 -22.77 -3.45 8.59
N ARG A 77 -22.15 -3.94 7.50
CA ARG A 77 -22.25 -3.39 6.14
C ARG A 77 -21.76 -1.93 6.08
N GLY A 78 -20.93 -1.54 7.04
CA GLY A 78 -20.27 -0.24 7.12
C GLY A 78 -18.99 -0.18 6.29
N ILE A 79 -18.36 0.97 6.30
CA ILE A 79 -17.18 1.29 5.49
C ILE A 79 -16.00 1.54 6.43
N PRO A 80 -15.00 0.64 6.48
CA PRO A 80 -13.77 0.89 7.20
C PRO A 80 -12.96 1.97 6.51
N ILE A 81 -12.54 3.00 7.24
CA ILE A 81 -11.74 4.11 6.73
C ILE A 81 -10.36 4.08 7.36
N ASN A 82 -9.35 3.90 6.53
CA ASN A 82 -7.95 4.00 6.96
C ASN A 82 -7.58 5.43 7.32
N VAL A 83 -7.04 5.64 8.52
CA VAL A 83 -6.55 6.94 8.98
C VAL A 83 -5.05 6.88 9.15
N ASN A 84 -4.32 7.80 8.51
CA ASN A 84 -2.88 7.87 8.67
C ASN A 84 -2.53 8.39 10.07
N TYR A 85 -1.88 7.55 10.89
CA TYR A 85 -1.50 7.89 12.26
C TYR A 85 -0.45 9.02 12.37
N ARG A 86 0.13 9.46 11.24
CA ARG A 86 1.05 10.60 11.19
C ARG A 86 0.36 11.94 10.96
N TYR A 87 -0.92 11.94 10.59
CA TYR A 87 -1.65 13.19 10.38
C TYR A 87 -1.62 14.04 11.64
N LEU A 88 -1.36 15.32 11.44
CA LEU A 88 -1.50 16.34 12.47
C LEU A 88 -2.98 16.73 12.64
N ASP A 89 -3.25 17.62 13.57
CA ASP A 89 -4.62 17.96 14.01
C ASP A 89 -5.53 18.38 12.84
N ASP A 90 -5.05 19.23 11.93
CA ASP A 90 -5.83 19.70 10.80
C ASP A 90 -6.08 18.64 9.72
N GLU A 91 -5.08 17.80 9.44
CA GLU A 91 -5.22 16.71 8.50
C GLU A 91 -6.16 15.62 9.05
N LEU A 92 -6.05 15.31 10.34
CA LEU A 92 -6.96 14.38 11.01
C LEU A 92 -8.40 14.92 11.00
N ALA A 93 -8.60 16.16 11.39
CA ALA A 93 -9.92 16.79 11.40
C ALA A 93 -10.53 16.81 9.99
N TYR A 94 -9.73 17.19 8.98
CA TYR A 94 -10.18 17.17 7.58
C TYR A 94 -10.62 15.76 7.15
N LEU A 95 -9.79 14.74 7.41
CA LEU A 95 -10.11 13.38 6.97
C LEU A 95 -11.40 12.87 7.60
N VAL A 96 -11.55 13.05 8.93
CA VAL A 96 -12.71 12.58 9.68
C VAL A 96 -13.99 13.26 9.19
N ASP A 97 -13.93 14.58 8.96
CA ASP A 97 -15.07 15.35 8.44
C ASP A 97 -15.37 15.03 6.98
N ASN A 98 -14.34 14.99 6.11
CA ASN A 98 -14.51 14.69 4.69
C ASN A 98 -15.12 13.30 4.47
N ALA A 99 -14.68 12.30 5.26
CA ALA A 99 -15.19 10.94 5.18
C ALA A 99 -16.57 10.75 5.83
N ASP A 100 -17.13 11.76 6.50
CA ASP A 100 -18.35 11.65 7.33
C ASP A 100 -18.25 10.50 8.35
N MET A 101 -17.13 10.41 9.05
CA MET A 101 -16.94 9.34 10.04
C MET A 101 -17.89 9.48 11.21
N GLU A 102 -18.48 8.35 11.63
CA GLU A 102 -19.43 8.28 12.74
C GLU A 102 -18.84 7.58 13.95
N ALA A 103 -17.82 6.73 13.74
CA ALA A 103 -17.03 6.12 14.80
C ALA A 103 -15.53 6.27 14.50
N LEU A 104 -14.71 6.33 15.55
CA LEU A 104 -13.26 6.33 15.45
C LEU A 104 -12.70 5.36 16.49
N VAL A 105 -11.96 4.35 16.02
CA VAL A 105 -11.16 3.46 16.86
C VAL A 105 -9.71 3.92 16.78
N PHE A 106 -9.07 4.16 17.91
CA PHE A 106 -7.75 4.76 17.97
C PHE A 106 -6.89 4.18 19.10
N HIS A 107 -5.58 4.16 18.91
CA HIS A 107 -4.65 3.79 19.97
C HIS A 107 -4.52 4.91 21.02
N SER A 108 -4.39 4.54 22.28
CA SER A 108 -4.30 5.48 23.42
C SER A 108 -3.14 6.49 23.24
N SER A 109 -2.01 6.06 22.68
CA SER A 109 -0.89 6.96 22.36
C SER A 109 -1.21 8.04 21.31
N LEU A 110 -2.33 7.95 20.62
CA LEU A 110 -2.84 8.95 19.67
C LEU A 110 -4.01 9.78 20.26
N GLY A 111 -4.42 9.46 21.49
CA GLY A 111 -5.60 10.02 22.16
C GLY A 111 -5.56 11.54 22.31
N ASP A 112 -4.42 12.12 22.68
CA ASP A 112 -4.29 13.58 22.84
C ASP A 112 -4.65 14.33 21.56
N ARG A 113 -4.30 13.78 20.39
CA ARG A 113 -4.64 14.38 19.10
C ARG A 113 -6.13 14.26 18.82
N VAL A 114 -6.74 13.11 19.15
CA VAL A 114 -8.19 12.92 19.05
C VAL A 114 -8.93 13.91 19.95
N ALA A 115 -8.49 14.09 21.20
CA ALA A 115 -9.08 15.04 22.16
C ALA A 115 -9.05 16.47 21.62
N ARG A 116 -7.90 16.93 21.08
CA ARG A 116 -7.77 18.30 20.53
C ARG A 116 -8.71 18.59 19.36
N VAL A 117 -8.97 17.60 18.49
CA VAL A 117 -9.82 17.81 17.31
C VAL A 117 -11.29 17.47 17.57
N ARG A 118 -11.62 16.83 18.70
CA ARG A 118 -12.95 16.28 19.00
C ARG A 118 -14.10 17.29 18.82
N SER A 119 -13.91 18.52 19.29
CA SER A 119 -14.93 19.58 19.20
C SER A 119 -15.25 20.01 17.76
N ARG A 120 -14.34 19.72 16.82
CA ARG A 120 -14.50 20.02 15.39
C ARG A 120 -15.26 18.92 14.64
N LEU A 121 -15.59 17.80 15.29
CA LEU A 121 -16.08 16.56 14.68
C LEU A 121 -17.44 16.14 15.26
N PRO A 122 -18.52 16.91 15.01
CA PRO A 122 -19.83 16.67 15.62
C PRO A 122 -20.50 15.38 15.17
N ARG A 123 -20.08 14.81 14.04
CA ARG A 123 -20.64 13.53 13.52
C ARG A 123 -20.13 12.30 14.24
N LEU A 124 -18.98 12.35 14.90
CA LEU A 124 -18.45 11.23 15.67
C LEU A 124 -19.37 10.94 16.86
N ARG A 125 -20.05 9.80 16.80
CA ARG A 125 -20.96 9.32 17.85
C ARG A 125 -20.27 8.39 18.84
N LEU A 126 -19.24 7.65 18.35
CA LEU A 126 -18.56 6.62 19.12
C LEU A 126 -17.04 6.78 18.99
N LEU A 127 -16.40 6.85 20.13
CA LEU A 127 -14.94 6.79 20.26
C LEU A 127 -14.56 5.50 20.99
N ILE A 128 -13.63 4.73 20.44
CA ILE A 128 -13.15 3.49 21.06
C ILE A 128 -11.63 3.57 21.17
N GLU A 129 -11.14 3.42 22.39
CA GLU A 129 -9.73 3.52 22.72
C GLU A 129 -9.11 2.14 22.89
N VAL A 130 -8.04 1.88 22.15
CA VAL A 130 -7.22 0.67 22.22
C VAL A 130 -5.95 0.99 23.01
N ALA A 131 -5.72 0.30 24.11
CA ALA A 131 -4.50 0.43 24.89
C ALA A 131 -3.30 -0.11 24.09
N ASP A 132 -2.23 0.68 23.96
CA ASP A 132 -1.04 0.35 23.17
C ASP A 132 0.30 0.63 23.89
N GLY A 133 0.28 0.66 25.21
CA GLY A 133 1.44 0.84 26.06
C GLY A 133 1.18 0.33 27.46
N PRO A 134 2.21 0.26 28.34
CA PRO A 134 1.98 0.12 29.76
C PRO A 134 1.04 1.24 30.18
N ALA A 135 0.06 0.94 31.02
CA ALA A 135 -0.85 1.93 31.55
C ALA A 135 -0.04 3.14 31.99
N HIS A 136 -0.07 4.22 31.18
CA HIS A 136 0.49 5.48 31.63
C HIS A 136 -0.37 5.91 32.81
N ASP A 137 0.20 5.89 34.01
CA ASP A 137 -0.36 6.63 35.13
C ASP A 137 -0.54 8.08 34.69
N GLY A 138 -1.75 8.43 34.28
CA GLY A 138 -2.06 9.75 33.74
C GLY A 138 -2.30 9.84 32.23
N SER A 139 -2.42 8.73 31.49
CA SER A 139 -2.93 8.80 30.12
C SER A 139 -4.35 9.37 30.18
N SER A 140 -4.50 10.54 29.59
CA SER A 140 -5.80 11.20 29.43
C SER A 140 -6.67 10.30 28.56
N HIS A 141 -7.53 9.51 29.19
CA HIS A 141 -8.63 8.90 28.46
C HIS A 141 -9.37 10.01 27.73
N VAL A 142 -9.56 9.84 26.42
CA VAL A 142 -10.36 10.79 25.67
C VAL A 142 -11.78 10.76 26.24
N GLU A 143 -12.29 11.88 26.70
CA GLU A 143 -13.60 11.97 27.31
C GLU A 143 -14.68 11.35 26.42
N GLY A 144 -15.46 10.45 26.97
CA GLY A 144 -16.50 9.71 26.25
C GLY A 144 -16.00 8.56 25.38
N ALA A 145 -14.70 8.25 25.38
CA ALA A 145 -14.20 7.05 24.70
C ALA A 145 -14.46 5.79 25.52
N VAL A 146 -14.85 4.72 24.84
CA VAL A 146 -15.06 3.39 25.44
C VAL A 146 -13.78 2.57 25.30
N PRO A 147 -13.24 1.98 26.37
CA PRO A 147 -12.10 1.09 26.26
C PRO A 147 -12.42 -0.15 25.40
N TYR A 148 -11.55 -0.48 24.48
CA TYR A 148 -11.74 -1.58 23.53
C TYR A 148 -12.01 -2.92 24.25
N GLU A 149 -11.24 -3.26 25.28
CA GLU A 149 -11.39 -4.53 26.01
C GLU A 149 -12.67 -4.58 26.86
N THR A 150 -13.24 -3.45 27.24
CA THR A 150 -14.57 -3.42 27.87
C THR A 150 -15.63 -3.96 26.90
N ILE A 151 -15.58 -3.56 25.63
CA ILE A 151 -16.47 -4.08 24.58
C ILE A 151 -16.29 -5.59 24.44
N GLN A 152 -15.05 -6.07 24.44
CA GLN A 152 -14.74 -7.49 24.28
C GLN A 152 -15.21 -8.37 25.43
N THR A 153 -15.34 -7.81 26.61
CA THR A 153 -15.75 -8.56 27.82
C THR A 153 -17.22 -8.41 28.15
N THR A 154 -17.88 -7.35 27.71
CA THR A 154 -19.25 -7.02 28.14
C THR A 154 -20.34 -7.26 27.10
N LEU A 155 -19.97 -7.15 25.78
CA LEU A 155 -20.99 -7.26 24.74
C LEU A 155 -21.10 -8.66 24.15
N ALA A 156 -22.34 -9.04 23.81
CA ALA A 156 -22.58 -10.23 23.01
C ALA A 156 -22.21 -9.98 21.53
N PRO A 157 -21.77 -11.01 20.80
CA PRO A 157 -21.46 -10.87 19.38
C PRO A 157 -22.68 -10.44 18.55
N ALA A 158 -22.48 -9.58 17.56
CA ALA A 158 -23.48 -9.27 16.56
C ALA A 158 -23.77 -10.49 15.66
N ALA A 159 -24.93 -10.49 15.02
CA ALA A 159 -25.29 -11.51 14.05
C ALA A 159 -24.34 -11.53 12.83
N ARG A 160 -24.35 -12.64 12.10
CA ARG A 160 -23.62 -12.78 10.83
C ARG A 160 -24.12 -11.77 9.80
N ILE A 161 -23.19 -11.31 8.96
CA ILE A 161 -23.53 -10.38 7.89
C ILE A 161 -24.40 -11.04 6.82
N THR A 162 -25.37 -10.29 6.31
CA THR A 162 -26.12 -10.62 5.10
C THR A 162 -25.88 -9.52 4.07
N PRO A 163 -24.93 -9.70 3.14
CA PRO A 163 -24.65 -8.70 2.09
C PRO A 163 -25.89 -8.47 1.20
N GLN A 164 -26.11 -7.22 0.80
CA GLN A 164 -27.22 -6.81 -0.07
C GLN A 164 -26.77 -6.45 -1.49
N GLY A 165 -25.45 -6.32 -1.71
CA GLY A 165 -24.85 -5.98 -3.00
C GLY A 165 -24.67 -4.48 -3.24
N ASP A 166 -25.12 -3.64 -2.34
CA ASP A 166 -24.98 -2.17 -2.37
C ASP A 166 -23.80 -1.65 -1.52
N GLU A 167 -23.06 -2.57 -0.88
CA GLU A 167 -21.94 -2.22 -0.01
C GLU A 167 -20.81 -1.54 -0.79
N ILE A 168 -20.27 -0.50 -0.19
CA ILE A 168 -19.15 0.27 -0.71
C ILE A 168 -17.91 -0.04 0.12
N TYR A 169 -16.78 -0.22 -0.57
CA TYR A 169 -15.46 -0.16 0.02
C TYR A 169 -14.83 1.20 -0.31
N MET A 170 -14.30 1.89 0.68
CA MET A 170 -13.65 3.18 0.46
C MET A 170 -12.28 3.20 1.13
N PHE A 171 -11.28 3.68 0.39
CA PHE A 171 -9.92 3.76 0.88
C PHE A 171 -9.34 5.16 0.64
N TYR A 172 -8.90 5.81 1.72
CA TYR A 172 -8.28 7.12 1.64
C TYR A 172 -6.82 7.02 1.25
N THR A 173 -6.42 7.84 0.30
CA THR A 173 -5.04 7.92 -0.18
C THR A 173 -4.55 9.35 -0.14
N GLY A 174 -3.33 9.55 0.38
CA GLY A 174 -2.63 10.82 0.26
C GLY A 174 -2.18 11.01 -1.20
N GLY A 175 -2.54 12.14 -1.79
CA GLY A 175 -1.99 12.56 -3.08
C GLY A 175 -0.65 13.28 -2.85
N THR A 176 0.25 13.24 -3.85
CA THR A 176 1.49 14.03 -3.85
C THR A 176 1.24 15.54 -3.90
N THR A 177 0.00 15.96 -4.14
CA THR A 177 -0.39 17.35 -4.45
C THR A 177 -1.60 17.87 -3.68
N GLY A 178 -2.00 17.27 -2.55
CA GLY A 178 -3.17 17.79 -1.81
C GLY A 178 -3.69 16.91 -0.69
N MET A 179 -4.82 17.32 -0.14
CA MET A 179 -5.50 16.64 0.96
C MET A 179 -5.92 15.21 0.55
N PRO A 180 -6.02 14.28 1.51
CA PRO A 180 -6.43 12.90 1.25
C PRO A 180 -7.79 12.81 0.56
N LYS A 181 -7.94 11.83 -0.34
CA LYS A 181 -9.16 11.56 -1.09
C LYS A 181 -9.63 10.12 -0.87
N GLY A 182 -10.92 9.91 -0.73
CA GLY A 182 -11.55 8.60 -0.58
C GLY A 182 -11.87 7.99 -1.94
N VAL A 183 -11.18 6.92 -2.32
CA VAL A 183 -11.45 6.16 -3.54
C VAL A 183 -12.53 5.13 -3.24
N MET A 184 -13.65 5.19 -3.95
CA MET A 184 -14.82 4.32 -3.71
C MET A 184 -14.90 3.17 -4.71
N TYR A 185 -15.20 1.99 -4.21
CA TYR A 185 -15.49 0.79 -5.01
C TYR A 185 -16.82 0.16 -4.59
N SER A 186 -17.50 -0.51 -5.50
CA SER A 186 -18.44 -1.56 -5.11
C SER A 186 -17.66 -2.65 -4.35
N MET A 187 -18.12 -3.04 -3.17
CA MET A 187 -17.51 -4.12 -2.39
C MET A 187 -17.48 -5.43 -3.18
N GLN A 188 -18.54 -5.72 -3.91
CA GLN A 188 -18.64 -6.92 -4.72
C GLN A 188 -17.61 -6.95 -5.86
N GLU A 189 -17.40 -5.82 -6.56
CA GLU A 189 -16.40 -5.68 -7.62
C GLU A 189 -14.99 -5.79 -7.06
N PHE A 190 -14.73 -5.10 -5.95
CA PHE A 190 -13.44 -5.06 -5.28
C PHE A 190 -13.03 -6.45 -4.76
N ALA A 191 -13.89 -7.10 -3.99
CA ALA A 191 -13.62 -8.45 -3.50
C ALA A 191 -13.57 -9.48 -4.64
N GLY A 192 -14.44 -9.35 -5.62
CA GLY A 192 -14.48 -10.21 -6.80
C GLY A 192 -13.22 -10.11 -7.67
N PHE A 193 -12.62 -8.92 -7.79
CA PHE A 193 -11.34 -8.75 -8.48
C PHE A 193 -10.24 -9.57 -7.82
N PHE A 194 -10.07 -9.45 -6.51
CA PHE A 194 -9.05 -10.21 -5.80
C PHE A 194 -9.33 -11.72 -5.80
N LEU A 195 -10.59 -12.12 -5.74
CA LEU A 195 -10.97 -13.53 -5.83
C LEU A 195 -10.56 -14.14 -7.17
N ARG A 196 -10.59 -13.36 -8.25
CA ARG A 196 -10.16 -13.81 -9.58
C ARG A 196 -8.64 -13.79 -9.78
N THR A 197 -7.92 -12.90 -9.11
CA THR A 197 -6.49 -12.65 -9.38
C THR A 197 -5.56 -13.28 -8.36
N TYR A 198 -5.93 -13.29 -7.09
CA TYR A 198 -5.06 -13.76 -6.01
C TYR A 198 -4.74 -15.26 -6.07
N PRO A 199 -5.66 -16.18 -6.40
CA PRO A 199 -5.33 -17.60 -6.51
C PRO A 199 -4.15 -17.86 -7.45
N ALA A 200 -4.16 -17.25 -8.63
CA ALA A 200 -3.06 -17.39 -9.58
C ALA A 200 -1.73 -16.83 -9.05
N MET A 201 -1.77 -15.76 -8.27
CA MET A 201 -0.59 -15.14 -7.65
C MET A 201 0.11 -16.10 -6.68
N ILE A 202 -0.63 -16.95 -5.98
CA ILE A 202 -0.11 -17.96 -5.04
C ILE A 202 -0.06 -19.37 -5.65
N GLY A 203 -0.17 -19.50 -6.97
CA GLY A 203 -0.08 -20.79 -7.68
C GLY A 203 -1.30 -21.69 -7.54
N GLN A 204 -2.45 -21.17 -7.16
CA GLN A 204 -3.70 -21.91 -7.06
C GLN A 204 -4.57 -21.76 -8.32
N ALA A 205 -5.40 -22.75 -8.58
CA ALA A 205 -6.37 -22.69 -9.67
C ALA A 205 -7.42 -21.58 -9.46
N LYS A 206 -8.04 -21.14 -10.54
CA LYS A 206 -9.17 -20.20 -10.46
C LYS A 206 -10.28 -20.78 -9.58
N ILE A 207 -10.87 -19.94 -8.75
CA ILE A 207 -12.00 -20.29 -7.89
C ILE A 207 -13.29 -19.93 -8.63
N PRO A 208 -14.07 -20.92 -9.07
CA PRO A 208 -15.26 -20.65 -9.86
C PRO A 208 -16.41 -20.05 -9.05
N ASP A 209 -16.51 -20.42 -7.77
CA ASP A 209 -17.59 -20.02 -6.86
C ASP A 209 -17.03 -19.66 -5.49
N PRO A 210 -17.35 -18.47 -4.94
CA PRO A 210 -16.98 -18.10 -3.57
C PRO A 210 -17.42 -19.11 -2.49
N ALA A 211 -18.47 -19.88 -2.73
CA ALA A 211 -18.93 -20.93 -1.82
C ALA A 211 -17.88 -22.06 -1.64
N ALA A 212 -16.93 -22.21 -2.55
CA ALA A 212 -15.86 -23.19 -2.45
C ALA A 212 -14.71 -22.73 -1.50
N LEU A 213 -14.65 -21.46 -1.14
CA LEU A 213 -13.57 -20.89 -0.33
C LEU A 213 -13.34 -21.58 1.01
N PRO A 214 -14.39 -21.91 1.82
CA PRO A 214 -14.19 -22.59 3.10
C PRO A 214 -13.57 -23.99 2.94
N ALA A 215 -13.94 -24.72 1.90
CA ALA A 215 -13.37 -26.04 1.63
C ALA A 215 -11.91 -25.93 1.18
N LEU A 216 -11.62 -24.98 0.27
CA LEU A 216 -10.27 -24.71 -0.20
C LEU A 216 -9.35 -24.26 0.95
N ALA A 217 -9.82 -23.40 1.84
CA ALA A 217 -9.04 -22.98 3.00
C ALA A 217 -8.64 -24.15 3.91
N ARG A 218 -9.57 -25.11 4.16
CA ARG A 218 -9.24 -26.35 4.89
C ARG A 218 -8.20 -27.19 4.16
N GLU A 219 -8.37 -27.33 2.84
CA GLU A 219 -7.47 -28.14 2.01
C GLU A 219 -6.04 -27.54 1.98
N LEU A 220 -5.91 -26.23 1.70
CA LEU A 220 -4.62 -25.54 1.71
C LEU A 220 -3.91 -25.70 3.06
N ARG A 221 -4.66 -25.59 4.14
CA ARG A 221 -4.10 -25.77 5.48
C ARG A 221 -3.67 -27.22 5.75
N ALA A 222 -4.47 -28.18 5.36
CA ALA A 222 -4.15 -29.60 5.50
C ALA A 222 -2.89 -30.00 4.72
N ARG A 223 -2.65 -29.38 3.57
CA ARG A 223 -1.43 -29.57 2.76
C ARG A 223 -0.22 -28.73 3.24
N GLY A 224 -0.40 -27.87 4.25
CA GLY A 224 0.67 -26.94 4.67
C GLY A 224 0.96 -25.81 3.67
N GLU A 225 0.01 -25.51 2.78
CA GLU A 225 0.11 -24.51 1.72
C GLU A 225 -0.67 -23.23 2.05
N ALA A 226 -1.28 -23.13 3.23
CA ALA A 226 -1.96 -21.92 3.65
C ALA A 226 -1.00 -20.72 3.64
N THR A 227 -1.49 -19.58 3.15
CA THR A 227 -0.69 -18.37 3.12
C THR A 227 -0.44 -17.86 4.54
N VAL A 228 0.82 -17.63 4.86
CA VAL A 228 1.26 -16.88 6.02
C VAL A 228 1.88 -15.60 5.47
N SER A 229 1.11 -14.52 5.49
CA SER A 229 1.51 -13.25 4.90
C SER A 229 2.05 -12.29 5.94
N MET A 230 3.02 -11.47 5.57
CA MET A 230 3.49 -10.37 6.39
C MET A 230 3.53 -9.08 5.60
N SER A 231 3.00 -8.02 6.21
CA SER A 231 3.07 -6.67 5.66
C SER A 231 4.27 -5.93 6.24
N GLY A 232 5.25 -5.60 5.41
CA GLY A 232 6.30 -4.64 5.77
C GLY A 232 5.75 -3.22 5.89
N PRO A 233 4.97 -2.70 4.90
CA PRO A 233 4.36 -1.39 5.01
C PRO A 233 3.18 -1.36 5.99
N PRO A 234 2.86 -0.17 6.55
CA PRO A 234 1.71 0.00 7.43
C PRO A 234 0.38 -0.38 6.77
N LEU A 235 -0.53 -0.99 7.56
CA LEU A 235 -1.87 -1.36 7.10
C LEU A 235 -2.76 -0.15 6.75
N MET A 236 -2.44 1.04 7.21
CA MET A 236 -3.12 2.27 6.77
C MET A 236 -2.92 2.58 5.28
N HIS A 237 -2.03 1.86 4.57
CA HIS A 237 -1.79 1.98 3.14
C HIS A 237 -2.30 0.76 2.39
N GLY A 238 -2.86 0.98 1.16
CA GLY A 238 -3.48 -0.09 0.37
C GLY A 238 -2.56 -1.30 0.14
N THR A 239 -1.29 -1.08 -0.20
CA THR A 239 -0.32 -2.17 -0.39
C THR A 239 -0.24 -3.09 0.84
N GLY A 240 -0.12 -2.51 2.04
CA GLY A 240 -0.08 -3.28 3.28
C GLY A 240 -1.42 -3.93 3.62
N CYS A 241 -2.49 -3.14 3.60
CA CYS A 241 -3.82 -3.59 3.99
C CYS A 241 -4.36 -4.68 3.05
N TRP A 242 -4.32 -4.42 1.74
CA TRP A 242 -4.91 -5.34 0.77
C TRP A 242 -4.05 -6.59 0.57
N LEU A 243 -2.78 -6.41 0.21
CA LEU A 243 -1.91 -7.52 -0.18
C LEU A 243 -1.31 -8.27 1.02
N GLY A 244 -1.11 -7.58 2.15
CA GLY A 244 -0.52 -8.17 3.35
C GLY A 244 -1.53 -8.75 4.36
N MET A 245 -2.82 -8.37 4.26
CA MET A 245 -3.84 -8.80 5.22
C MET A 245 -5.12 -9.28 4.54
N MET A 246 -5.88 -8.37 3.92
CA MET A 246 -7.26 -8.67 3.48
C MET A 246 -7.33 -9.81 2.47
N VAL A 247 -6.48 -9.74 1.44
CA VAL A 247 -6.50 -10.68 0.32
C VAL A 247 -6.00 -12.07 0.73
N PRO A 248 -4.85 -12.23 1.45
CA PRO A 248 -4.45 -13.52 1.98
C PRO A 248 -5.52 -14.19 2.86
N GLN A 249 -6.23 -13.41 3.67
CA GLN A 249 -7.30 -13.90 4.53
C GLN A 249 -8.53 -14.41 3.77
N MET A 250 -8.73 -14.04 2.49
CA MET A 250 -9.83 -14.60 1.67
C MET A 250 -9.73 -16.13 1.51
N LEU A 251 -8.53 -16.68 1.54
CA LEU A 251 -8.27 -18.13 1.43
C LEU A 251 -7.87 -18.75 2.78
N GLY A 252 -8.26 -18.14 3.89
CA GLY A 252 -7.96 -18.64 5.23
C GLY A 252 -6.50 -18.45 5.65
N GLY A 253 -5.79 -17.51 5.03
CA GLY A 253 -4.41 -17.18 5.37
C GLY A 253 -4.28 -16.51 6.75
N THR A 254 -3.04 -16.41 7.22
CA THR A 254 -2.66 -15.76 8.47
C THR A 254 -1.95 -14.45 8.15
N ALA A 255 -2.40 -13.33 8.73
CA ALA A 255 -1.69 -12.05 8.68
C ALA A 255 -0.71 -11.94 9.85
N VAL A 256 0.57 -11.77 9.56
CA VAL A 256 1.64 -11.56 10.55
C VAL A 256 2.00 -10.08 10.58
N LEU A 257 1.99 -9.49 11.75
CA LEU A 257 2.26 -8.08 11.99
C LEU A 257 3.54 -7.92 12.82
N LEU A 258 4.32 -6.90 12.47
CA LEU A 258 5.49 -6.50 13.27
C LEU A 258 5.05 -5.77 14.53
N GLU A 259 5.85 -5.84 15.58
CA GLU A 259 5.61 -5.15 16.85
C GLU A 259 6.13 -3.70 16.80
N HIS A 260 7.27 -3.49 16.13
CA HIS A 260 7.82 -2.14 15.93
C HIS A 260 6.94 -1.29 14.99
N ARG A 261 6.81 -0.02 15.32
CA ARG A 261 6.03 0.95 14.53
C ARG A 261 6.76 1.47 13.29
N SER A 262 8.06 1.20 13.19
CA SER A 262 8.92 1.48 12.04
C SER A 262 9.52 0.17 11.52
N LEU A 263 9.95 0.16 10.27
CA LEU A 263 10.63 -1.00 9.70
C LEU A 263 11.92 -1.29 10.47
N ASP A 264 11.98 -2.46 11.09
CA ASP A 264 13.18 -3.07 11.65
C ASP A 264 13.49 -4.35 10.84
N PRO A 265 14.56 -4.35 10.04
CA PRO A 265 14.92 -5.51 9.22
C PRO A 265 15.25 -6.76 10.03
N VAL A 266 15.81 -6.60 11.24
CA VAL A 266 16.16 -7.73 12.13
C VAL A 266 14.89 -8.37 12.69
N GLU A 267 13.94 -7.56 13.18
CA GLU A 267 12.64 -8.05 13.60
C GLU A 267 11.92 -8.75 12.45
N LEU A 268 11.92 -8.13 11.26
CA LEU A 268 11.21 -8.68 10.10
C LEU A 268 11.75 -10.06 9.74
N TRP A 269 13.06 -10.23 9.54
CA TRP A 269 13.63 -11.53 9.17
C TRP A 269 13.49 -12.58 10.30
N SER A 270 13.63 -12.16 11.55
CA SER A 270 13.41 -13.04 12.70
C SER A 270 11.94 -13.53 12.75
N THR A 271 11.00 -12.65 12.41
CA THR A 271 9.57 -13.00 12.36
C THR A 271 9.26 -13.87 11.13
N VAL A 272 9.86 -13.60 9.96
CA VAL A 272 9.74 -14.49 8.78
C VAL A 272 10.15 -15.90 9.12
N ALA A 273 11.30 -16.07 9.76
CA ALA A 273 11.81 -17.40 10.15
C ALA A 273 10.91 -18.07 11.21
N ARG A 274 10.56 -17.35 12.28
CA ARG A 274 9.77 -17.86 13.40
C ARG A 274 8.36 -18.28 12.99
N GLU A 275 7.67 -17.43 12.22
CA GLU A 275 6.28 -17.66 11.83
C GLU A 275 6.16 -18.39 10.48
N ARG A 276 7.28 -18.73 9.86
CA ARG A 276 7.35 -19.37 8.54
C ARG A 276 6.55 -18.63 7.48
N VAL A 277 6.74 -17.31 7.42
CA VAL A 277 6.09 -16.43 6.45
C VAL A 277 6.44 -16.88 5.03
N ASN A 278 5.43 -17.09 4.19
CA ASN A 278 5.62 -17.53 2.81
C ASN A 278 5.26 -16.44 1.78
N LEU A 279 4.61 -15.35 2.22
CA LEU A 279 4.32 -14.16 1.42
C LEU A 279 4.73 -12.89 2.20
N LEU A 280 5.67 -12.12 1.65
CA LEU A 280 6.12 -10.84 2.20
C LEU A 280 5.72 -9.69 1.27
N VAL A 281 5.09 -8.67 1.83
CA VAL A 281 4.74 -7.44 1.10
C VAL A 281 5.74 -6.34 1.43
N VAL A 282 6.27 -5.67 0.41
CA VAL A 282 7.23 -4.57 0.52
C VAL A 282 6.83 -3.40 -0.37
N VAL A 283 7.56 -2.28 -0.29
CA VAL A 283 7.37 -1.11 -1.15
C VAL A 283 8.72 -0.71 -1.75
N GLY A 284 9.04 -1.35 -2.87
CA GLY A 284 10.24 -1.08 -3.65
C GLY A 284 11.54 -1.08 -2.85
N ASP A 285 12.51 -0.34 -3.36
CA ASP A 285 13.85 -0.23 -2.77
C ASP A 285 13.86 0.34 -1.35
N ALA A 286 12.89 1.18 -1.00
CA ALA A 286 12.79 1.77 0.33
C ALA A 286 12.67 0.73 1.45
N PHE A 287 12.08 -0.41 1.16
CA PHE A 287 11.98 -1.57 2.06
C PHE A 287 13.03 -2.62 1.74
N ALA A 288 13.23 -2.92 0.46
CA ALA A 288 14.06 -4.03 0.02
C ALA A 288 15.56 -3.82 0.32
N LYS A 289 16.09 -2.60 0.17
CA LYS A 289 17.50 -2.31 0.48
C LYS A 289 17.87 -2.53 1.95
N PRO A 290 17.13 -2.00 2.95
CA PRO A 290 17.40 -2.32 4.35
C PRO A 290 17.30 -3.82 4.66
N LEU A 291 16.33 -4.52 4.05
CA LEU A 291 16.16 -5.95 4.22
C LEU A 291 17.33 -6.75 3.63
N LEU A 292 17.79 -6.39 2.43
CA LEU A 292 18.96 -6.98 1.79
C LEU A 292 20.21 -6.77 2.64
N ARG A 293 20.46 -5.53 3.09
CA ARG A 293 21.60 -5.21 3.94
C ARG A 293 21.64 -6.07 5.21
N ALA A 294 20.50 -6.29 5.85
CA ALA A 294 20.43 -7.15 7.02
C ALA A 294 20.81 -8.61 6.72
N LEU A 295 20.48 -9.13 5.52
CA LEU A 295 20.92 -10.47 5.09
C LEU A 295 22.43 -10.51 4.82
N ASP A 296 22.98 -9.45 4.20
CA ASP A 296 24.42 -9.32 3.94
C ASP A 296 25.23 -9.20 5.24
N ASP A 297 24.76 -8.41 6.20
CA ASP A 297 25.42 -8.17 7.49
C ASP A 297 25.36 -9.39 8.42
N HIS A 298 24.38 -10.27 8.23
CA HIS A 298 24.15 -11.43 9.10
C HIS A 298 23.94 -12.73 8.30
N PRO A 299 24.94 -13.19 7.55
CA PRO A 299 24.80 -14.37 6.69
C PRO A 299 24.46 -15.62 7.49
N GLY A 300 23.40 -16.32 7.07
CA GLY A 300 22.95 -17.56 7.70
C GLY A 300 22.24 -17.42 9.04
N ARG A 301 21.98 -16.20 9.52
CA ARG A 301 21.31 -15.94 10.81
C ARG A 301 19.86 -16.43 10.84
N TRP A 302 19.15 -16.35 9.72
CA TRP A 302 17.73 -16.68 9.64
C TRP A 302 17.46 -17.80 8.62
N GLU A 303 16.67 -18.79 9.04
CA GLU A 303 16.13 -19.80 8.12
C GLU A 303 14.87 -19.25 7.46
N VAL A 304 15.01 -18.72 6.26
CA VAL A 304 13.94 -18.02 5.54
C VAL A 304 13.57 -18.67 4.20
N SER A 305 13.95 -19.93 3.99
CA SER A 305 13.59 -20.73 2.80
C SER A 305 12.08 -20.97 2.67
N CYS A 306 11.33 -20.73 3.74
CA CYS A 306 9.85 -20.73 3.72
C CYS A 306 9.27 -19.62 2.85
N LEU A 307 10.00 -18.51 2.62
CA LEU A 307 9.52 -17.37 1.84
C LEU A 307 9.51 -17.72 0.34
N ARG A 308 8.32 -17.77 -0.24
CA ARG A 308 8.09 -18.16 -1.64
C ARG A 308 7.77 -16.99 -2.54
N LEU A 309 7.10 -15.97 -1.99
CA LEU A 309 6.61 -14.83 -2.76
C LEU A 309 6.92 -13.52 -2.01
N MET A 310 7.57 -12.59 -2.70
CA MET A 310 7.67 -11.19 -2.28
C MET A 310 6.86 -10.34 -3.25
N VAL A 311 5.90 -9.59 -2.73
CA VAL A 311 5.05 -8.70 -3.54
C VAL A 311 5.46 -7.27 -3.24
N SER A 312 5.77 -6.50 -4.28
CA SER A 312 6.08 -5.09 -4.19
C SER A 312 5.07 -4.26 -4.96
N SER A 313 4.74 -3.09 -4.47
CA SER A 313 3.95 -2.10 -5.21
C SER A 313 4.15 -0.71 -4.62
N GLY A 314 3.96 0.32 -5.43
CA GLY A 314 3.85 1.71 -4.99
C GLY A 314 5.09 2.58 -5.19
N THR A 315 6.28 2.00 -5.32
CA THR A 315 7.51 2.68 -5.72
C THR A 315 8.39 1.76 -6.56
N MET A 316 9.40 2.32 -7.21
CA MET A 316 10.38 1.56 -8.00
C MET A 316 11.06 0.47 -7.16
N PHE A 317 11.22 -0.69 -7.76
CA PHE A 317 11.99 -1.81 -7.23
C PHE A 317 13.08 -2.18 -8.24
N SER A 318 14.31 -1.78 -7.96
CA SER A 318 15.42 -1.90 -8.90
C SER A 318 15.79 -3.36 -9.17
N LEU A 319 16.27 -3.63 -10.37
CA LEU A 319 16.67 -4.98 -10.78
C LEU A 319 17.86 -5.49 -9.95
N GLU A 320 18.80 -4.63 -9.65
CA GLU A 320 20.00 -4.92 -8.86
C GLU A 320 19.62 -5.46 -7.48
N VAL A 321 18.67 -4.80 -6.80
CA VAL A 321 18.19 -5.22 -5.48
C VAL A 321 17.40 -6.52 -5.57
N LYS A 322 16.56 -6.69 -6.60
CA LYS A 322 15.85 -7.96 -6.85
C LYS A 322 16.82 -9.12 -7.03
N GLN A 323 17.84 -8.94 -7.87
CA GLN A 323 18.87 -9.97 -8.12
C GLN A 323 19.70 -10.28 -6.88
N ALA A 324 20.03 -9.25 -6.08
CA ALA A 324 20.75 -9.44 -4.83
C ALA A 324 19.93 -10.24 -3.81
N LEU A 325 18.64 -9.94 -3.64
CA LEU A 325 17.75 -10.74 -2.81
C LEU A 325 17.64 -12.19 -3.28
N LEU A 326 17.58 -12.42 -4.59
CA LEU A 326 17.51 -13.77 -5.18
C LEU A 326 18.80 -14.58 -4.99
N ARG A 327 19.97 -13.95 -4.74
CA ARG A 327 21.18 -14.67 -4.33
C ARG A 327 21.05 -15.27 -2.93
N HIS A 328 20.40 -14.56 -1.99
CA HIS A 328 20.11 -15.07 -0.65
C HIS A 328 18.92 -16.04 -0.64
N LEU A 329 17.94 -15.84 -1.52
CA LEU A 329 16.65 -16.53 -1.56
C LEU A 329 16.37 -17.08 -2.97
N PRO A 330 17.09 -18.15 -3.41
CA PRO A 330 17.03 -18.61 -4.80
C PRO A 330 15.67 -19.20 -5.22
N THR A 331 14.83 -19.60 -4.26
CA THR A 331 13.47 -20.11 -4.52
C THR A 331 12.39 -19.03 -4.51
N LEU A 332 12.76 -17.78 -4.19
CA LEU A 332 11.84 -16.66 -4.12
C LEU A 332 11.35 -16.24 -5.51
N SER A 333 10.07 -15.97 -5.64
CA SER A 333 9.50 -15.18 -6.74
C SER A 333 9.26 -13.76 -6.26
N ILE A 334 9.74 -12.77 -7.00
CA ILE A 334 9.48 -11.35 -6.73
C ILE A 334 8.46 -10.87 -7.74
N LEU A 335 7.28 -10.50 -7.26
CA LEU A 335 6.18 -9.95 -8.05
C LEU A 335 6.11 -8.44 -7.81
N ASP A 336 6.41 -7.66 -8.82
CA ASP A 336 6.28 -6.21 -8.80
C ASP A 336 4.98 -5.79 -9.46
N VAL A 337 4.08 -5.18 -8.70
CA VAL A 337 2.72 -4.82 -9.13
C VAL A 337 2.67 -3.33 -9.47
N LEU A 338 2.47 -3.03 -10.73
CA LEU A 338 2.12 -1.69 -11.18
C LEU A 338 0.65 -1.42 -10.83
N GLY A 339 0.43 -0.54 -9.88
CA GLY A 339 -0.91 -0.21 -9.43
C GLY A 339 -0.97 1.06 -8.58
N SER A 340 -2.16 1.53 -8.42
CA SER A 340 -2.51 2.64 -7.53
C SER A 340 -3.78 2.30 -6.76
N THR A 341 -4.23 3.21 -5.89
CA THR A 341 -5.53 3.04 -5.22
C THR A 341 -6.68 3.04 -6.24
N GLU A 342 -6.49 3.56 -7.43
CA GLU A 342 -7.46 3.60 -8.53
C GLU A 342 -7.48 2.33 -9.40
N GLY A 343 -6.60 1.36 -9.15
CA GLY A 343 -6.62 0.05 -9.79
C GLY A 343 -5.26 -0.57 -10.06
N GLY A 344 -5.25 -1.87 -10.30
CA GLY A 344 -4.07 -2.64 -10.72
C GLY A 344 -3.92 -2.60 -12.23
N MET A 345 -2.75 -2.18 -12.73
CA MET A 345 -2.51 -1.92 -14.14
C MET A 345 -1.65 -2.99 -14.82
N GLY A 346 -0.69 -3.52 -14.12
CA GLY A 346 0.24 -4.50 -14.68
C GLY A 346 1.13 -5.14 -13.62
N GLN A 347 2.01 -6.01 -14.06
CA GLN A 347 2.94 -6.71 -13.17
C GLN A 347 4.23 -7.13 -13.87
N SER A 348 5.28 -7.33 -13.09
CA SER A 348 6.54 -7.92 -13.52
C SER A 348 6.94 -8.99 -12.50
N THR A 349 7.39 -10.16 -12.98
CA THR A 349 7.83 -11.25 -12.09
C THR A 349 9.29 -11.56 -12.36
N VAL A 350 10.11 -11.59 -11.31
CA VAL A 350 11.52 -11.91 -11.38
C VAL A 350 11.81 -13.14 -10.51
N ARG A 351 12.58 -14.08 -11.06
CA ARG A 351 13.08 -15.31 -10.40
C ARG A 351 14.57 -15.46 -10.63
N ALA A 352 15.22 -16.29 -9.84
CA ALA A 352 16.63 -16.58 -10.05
C ALA A 352 16.88 -17.12 -11.48
N GLY A 353 17.88 -16.58 -12.17
CA GLY A 353 18.24 -16.94 -13.53
C GLY A 353 17.34 -16.38 -14.65
N ALA A 354 16.28 -15.62 -14.31
CA ALA A 354 15.45 -14.96 -15.33
C ALA A 354 16.05 -13.61 -15.73
N SER A 355 15.99 -13.29 -17.03
CA SER A 355 16.26 -11.94 -17.51
C SER A 355 15.07 -11.04 -17.14
N ALA A 356 15.35 -9.86 -16.61
CA ALA A 356 14.35 -8.85 -16.32
C ALA A 356 14.95 -7.47 -16.54
N GLU A 357 14.09 -6.48 -16.71
CA GLU A 357 14.48 -5.08 -16.84
C GLU A 357 13.74 -4.26 -15.77
N THR A 358 14.37 -3.21 -15.27
CA THR A 358 13.72 -2.26 -14.35
C THR A 358 12.62 -1.51 -15.08
N ALA A 359 11.52 -1.20 -14.38
CA ALA A 359 10.37 -0.43 -14.88
C ALA A 359 9.60 -1.05 -16.06
N LYS A 360 9.91 -2.30 -16.45
CA LYS A 360 9.21 -3.02 -17.51
C LYS A 360 8.11 -3.91 -16.93
N PHE A 361 6.88 -3.74 -17.45
CA PHE A 361 5.69 -4.43 -16.94
C PHE A 361 4.87 -5.05 -18.06
N THR A 362 4.30 -6.21 -17.78
CA THR A 362 3.22 -6.78 -18.58
C THR A 362 1.90 -6.19 -18.11
N LEU A 363 1.13 -5.60 -19.01
CA LEU A 363 -0.18 -5.03 -18.69
C LEU A 363 -1.21 -6.12 -18.39
N ASN A 364 -2.15 -5.78 -17.50
CA ASN A 364 -3.36 -6.59 -17.35
C ASN A 364 -4.18 -6.51 -18.65
N PRO A 365 -4.99 -7.55 -18.97
CA PRO A 365 -5.74 -7.61 -20.25
C PRO A 365 -6.66 -6.41 -20.52
N THR A 366 -7.13 -5.74 -19.46
CA THR A 366 -8.03 -4.58 -19.54
C THR A 366 -7.30 -3.24 -19.42
N THR A 367 -5.98 -3.25 -19.30
CA THR A 367 -5.16 -2.05 -19.20
C THR A 367 -4.59 -1.68 -20.56
N LYS A 368 -4.62 -0.40 -20.89
CA LYS A 368 -4.13 0.19 -22.14
C LYS A 368 -3.19 1.34 -21.87
N VAL A 369 -2.41 1.72 -22.86
CA VAL A 369 -1.72 3.01 -22.90
C VAL A 369 -2.42 3.86 -23.94
N ILE A 370 -2.96 5.00 -23.53
CA ILE A 370 -3.85 5.83 -24.35
C ILE A 370 -3.27 7.24 -24.47
N THR A 371 -3.21 7.75 -25.68
CA THR A 371 -2.77 9.12 -26.01
C THR A 371 -3.81 10.16 -25.57
N ASP A 372 -3.43 11.43 -25.56
CA ASP A 372 -4.34 12.52 -25.16
C ASP A 372 -5.56 12.66 -26.10
N ASP A 373 -5.44 12.26 -27.36
CA ASP A 373 -6.51 12.24 -28.37
C ASP A 373 -7.38 10.96 -28.33
N GLY A 374 -7.13 10.05 -27.37
CA GLY A 374 -7.95 8.86 -27.13
C GLY A 374 -7.61 7.64 -27.98
N ARG A 375 -6.46 7.64 -28.70
CA ARG A 375 -5.97 6.46 -29.42
C ARG A 375 -5.16 5.54 -28.47
N GLU A 376 -5.16 4.26 -28.74
CA GLU A 376 -4.23 3.32 -28.12
C GLU A 376 -2.82 3.50 -28.73
N VAL A 377 -1.79 3.58 -27.87
CA VAL A 377 -0.39 3.65 -28.32
C VAL A 377 0.00 2.34 -28.99
N LEU A 378 0.55 2.44 -30.20
CA LEU A 378 0.99 1.26 -30.94
C LEU A 378 2.30 0.69 -30.38
N PRO A 379 2.41 -0.65 -30.22
CA PRO A 379 3.66 -1.28 -29.79
C PRO A 379 4.84 -0.91 -30.67
N GLY A 380 5.97 -0.55 -30.04
CA GLY A 380 7.21 -0.18 -30.72
C GLY A 380 7.22 1.20 -31.38
N SER A 381 6.16 2.01 -31.23
CA SER A 381 6.10 3.35 -31.82
C SER A 381 6.99 4.38 -31.13
N GLY A 382 7.35 4.14 -29.85
CA GLY A 382 8.02 5.12 -29.00
C GLY A 382 7.12 6.28 -28.54
N GLU A 383 5.83 6.27 -28.92
CA GLU A 383 4.84 7.26 -28.49
C GLU A 383 4.54 7.10 -26.99
N VAL A 384 4.44 8.22 -26.29
CA VAL A 384 4.12 8.24 -24.85
C VAL A 384 2.62 8.44 -24.66
N GLY A 385 2.00 7.63 -23.79
CA GLY A 385 0.60 7.77 -23.42
C GLY A 385 0.37 7.60 -21.93
N LEU A 386 -0.87 7.81 -21.50
CA LEU A 386 -1.35 7.58 -20.15
C LEU A 386 -1.74 6.12 -19.96
N VAL A 387 -1.29 5.52 -18.88
CA VAL A 387 -1.73 4.17 -18.50
C VAL A 387 -3.18 4.26 -18.02
N ALA A 388 -4.06 3.52 -18.67
CA ALA A 388 -5.51 3.49 -18.48
C ALA A 388 -5.96 2.11 -17.99
N ASN A 389 -6.46 2.00 -16.76
CA ASN A 389 -6.99 0.75 -16.22
C ASN A 389 -8.48 0.64 -16.52
N GLY A 390 -8.89 -0.32 -17.35
CA GLY A 390 -10.29 -0.62 -17.71
C GLY A 390 -10.90 -1.82 -16.99
N GLY A 391 -10.18 -2.41 -16.02
CA GLY A 391 -10.64 -3.56 -15.25
C GLY A 391 -11.55 -3.16 -14.08
N MET A 392 -11.06 -3.33 -12.87
CA MET A 392 -11.73 -2.83 -11.66
C MET A 392 -11.56 -1.30 -11.59
N VAL A 393 -12.58 -0.56 -12.05
CA VAL A 393 -12.59 0.92 -12.04
C VAL A 393 -13.40 1.42 -10.85
N PRO A 394 -12.86 2.33 -10.02
CA PRO A 394 -13.59 2.92 -8.90
C PRO A 394 -14.89 3.59 -9.31
N LEU A 395 -15.85 3.63 -8.39
CA LEU A 395 -17.10 4.40 -8.56
C LEU A 395 -16.80 5.89 -8.72
N GLY A 396 -15.79 6.38 -8.01
CA GLY A 396 -15.37 7.78 -8.01
C GLY A 396 -14.56 8.11 -6.76
N TYR A 397 -14.23 9.38 -6.60
CA TYR A 397 -13.74 9.95 -5.35
C TYR A 397 -14.91 10.47 -4.52
N TYR A 398 -14.90 10.15 -3.24
CA TYR A 398 -15.93 10.61 -2.32
C TYR A 398 -15.95 12.14 -2.21
N LYS A 399 -17.11 12.76 -2.41
CA LYS A 399 -17.33 14.23 -2.40
C LYS A 399 -16.45 15.03 -3.38
N ASP A 400 -15.91 14.38 -4.43
CA ASP A 400 -15.09 15.07 -5.42
C ASP A 400 -15.49 14.67 -6.85
N PRO A 401 -16.65 15.16 -7.34
CA PRO A 401 -17.16 14.81 -8.67
C PRO A 401 -16.28 15.34 -9.81
N GLU A 402 -15.63 16.50 -9.64
CA GLU A 402 -14.78 17.09 -10.68
C GLU A 402 -13.51 16.25 -10.90
N ARG A 403 -12.83 15.86 -9.83
CA ARG A 403 -11.67 14.98 -9.94
C ARG A 403 -12.09 13.60 -10.41
N SER A 404 -13.26 13.09 -9.99
CA SER A 404 -13.80 11.82 -10.46
C SER A 404 -13.98 11.83 -11.97
N ALA A 405 -14.58 12.87 -12.53
CA ALA A 405 -14.80 13.00 -13.98
C ALA A 405 -13.49 13.09 -14.77
N ARG A 406 -12.45 13.70 -14.21
CA ARG A 406 -11.12 13.78 -14.85
C ARG A 406 -10.37 12.45 -14.82
N THR A 407 -10.51 11.69 -13.71
CA THR A 407 -9.75 10.46 -13.50
C THR A 407 -10.46 9.23 -14.05
N PHE A 408 -11.78 9.16 -13.90
CA PHE A 408 -12.60 8.01 -14.33
C PHE A 408 -13.46 8.41 -15.53
N ARG A 409 -12.92 8.26 -16.72
CA ARG A 409 -13.55 8.73 -17.95
C ARG A 409 -13.72 7.61 -18.96
N GLU A 410 -14.65 7.82 -19.87
CA GLU A 410 -14.93 6.89 -20.96
C GLU A 410 -14.09 7.24 -22.19
N VAL A 411 -13.47 6.23 -22.78
CA VAL A 411 -12.76 6.32 -24.06
C VAL A 411 -13.24 5.16 -24.92
N ASN A 412 -13.76 5.47 -26.10
CA ASN A 412 -14.28 4.49 -27.05
C ASN A 412 -15.33 3.51 -26.45
N GLY A 413 -16.23 4.02 -25.60
CA GLY A 413 -17.30 3.23 -24.97
C GLY A 413 -16.83 2.36 -23.78
N VAL A 414 -15.58 2.48 -23.36
CA VAL A 414 -15.03 1.76 -22.20
C VAL A 414 -14.64 2.76 -21.12
N ARG A 415 -15.07 2.49 -19.87
CA ARG A 415 -14.71 3.31 -18.71
C ARG A 415 -13.34 2.91 -18.19
N TYR A 416 -12.43 3.89 -18.07
CA TYR A 416 -11.07 3.71 -17.58
C TYR A 416 -10.78 4.60 -16.37
N ALA A 417 -9.88 4.12 -15.51
CA ALA A 417 -9.19 4.95 -14.52
C ALA A 417 -7.84 5.39 -15.08
N PHE A 418 -7.56 6.70 -15.02
CA PHE A 418 -6.31 7.33 -15.41
C PHE A 418 -5.62 7.90 -14.18
N PRO A 419 -4.79 7.13 -13.45
CA PRO A 419 -4.11 7.60 -12.24
C PRO A 419 -3.05 8.68 -12.51
N GLY A 420 -2.65 8.84 -13.79
CA GLY A 420 -1.66 9.81 -14.24
C GLY A 420 -0.28 9.23 -14.49
N ASP A 421 -0.14 7.92 -14.48
CA ASP A 421 1.10 7.22 -14.83
C ASP A 421 1.28 7.24 -16.35
N MET A 422 2.49 7.53 -16.84
CA MET A 422 2.83 7.60 -18.26
C MET A 422 3.78 6.48 -18.65
N ALA A 423 3.63 5.97 -19.87
CA ALA A 423 4.43 4.85 -20.38
C ALA A 423 4.59 4.90 -21.90
N THR A 424 5.61 4.17 -22.38
CA THR A 424 5.71 3.71 -23.77
C THR A 424 5.29 2.25 -23.88
N VAL A 425 4.89 1.79 -25.07
CA VAL A 425 4.59 0.38 -25.32
C VAL A 425 5.71 -0.20 -26.19
N GLU A 426 6.37 -1.21 -25.67
CA GLU A 426 7.47 -1.89 -26.36
C GLU A 426 6.94 -2.78 -27.50
N ALA A 427 7.81 -3.18 -28.42
CA ALA A 427 7.42 -4.01 -29.56
C ALA A 427 6.83 -5.39 -29.15
N ASP A 428 7.20 -5.89 -27.97
CA ASP A 428 6.67 -7.13 -27.39
C ASP A 428 5.35 -6.96 -26.63
N GLY A 429 4.78 -5.73 -26.60
CA GLY A 429 3.55 -5.38 -25.90
C GLY A 429 3.70 -5.14 -24.39
N THR A 430 4.90 -5.27 -23.84
CA THR A 430 5.18 -4.78 -22.49
C THR A 430 5.27 -3.26 -22.47
N ILE A 431 5.20 -2.66 -21.30
CA ILE A 431 5.39 -1.21 -21.16
C ILE A 431 6.66 -0.88 -20.40
N THR A 432 7.27 0.25 -20.77
CA THR A 432 8.25 0.92 -19.94
C THR A 432 7.58 2.09 -19.23
N LEU A 433 7.49 1.99 -17.89
CA LEU A 433 6.90 3.04 -17.06
C LEU A 433 7.85 4.23 -16.96
N LEU A 434 7.37 5.40 -17.33
CA LEU A 434 8.14 6.64 -17.29
C LEU A 434 7.96 7.44 -15.99
N GLY A 435 6.87 7.19 -15.24
CA GLY A 435 6.52 7.88 -14.01
C GLY A 435 5.22 8.67 -14.12
N ARG A 436 4.95 9.52 -13.12
CA ARG A 436 3.72 10.30 -13.09
C ARG A 436 3.83 11.61 -13.84
N GLY A 437 2.88 11.85 -14.74
CA GLY A 437 2.82 13.08 -15.51
C GLY A 437 2.75 14.36 -14.65
N SER A 438 2.19 14.27 -13.42
CA SER A 438 2.17 15.39 -12.47
C SER A 438 3.55 15.79 -11.93
N ASN A 439 4.52 14.89 -11.98
CA ASN A 439 5.90 15.12 -11.54
C ASN A 439 6.84 15.42 -12.71
N CYS A 440 6.33 15.34 -13.94
CA CYS A 440 7.10 15.59 -15.14
C CYS A 440 7.68 17.02 -15.12
N ILE A 441 8.97 17.13 -15.34
CA ILE A 441 9.71 18.38 -15.38
C ILE A 441 9.71 18.89 -16.83
N ASN A 442 9.18 20.09 -17.05
CA ASN A 442 9.18 20.70 -18.37
C ASN A 442 10.38 21.65 -18.50
N THR A 443 11.43 21.20 -19.18
CA THR A 443 12.66 21.96 -19.35
C THR A 443 12.91 22.27 -20.83
N GLY A 444 12.82 23.54 -21.22
CA GLY A 444 13.07 23.98 -22.60
C GLY A 444 12.14 23.35 -23.64
N GLY A 445 10.92 22.98 -23.27
CA GLY A 445 9.95 22.27 -24.13
C GLY A 445 10.07 20.74 -24.10
N GLU A 446 11.10 20.21 -23.46
CA GLU A 446 11.30 18.77 -23.29
C GLU A 446 10.67 18.27 -21.97
N LYS A 447 10.15 17.05 -21.99
CA LYS A 447 9.59 16.37 -20.82
C LYS A 447 10.65 15.48 -20.19
N VAL A 448 10.93 15.68 -18.89
CA VAL A 448 11.83 14.84 -18.10
C VAL A 448 11.05 14.20 -16.96
N PHE A 449 11.10 12.88 -16.89
CA PHE A 449 10.47 12.13 -15.83
C PHE A 449 11.47 11.91 -14.70
N PRO A 450 11.17 12.37 -13.45
CA PRO A 450 12.07 12.24 -12.31
C PRO A 450 12.57 10.81 -12.11
N GLU A 451 11.69 9.85 -12.21
CA GLU A 451 11.96 8.44 -11.92
C GLU A 451 13.04 7.86 -12.86
N GLU A 452 13.04 8.24 -14.14
CA GLU A 452 14.06 7.84 -15.11
C GLU A 452 15.45 8.38 -14.71
N VAL A 453 15.49 9.62 -14.26
CA VAL A 453 16.72 10.26 -13.82
C VAL A 453 17.22 9.69 -12.50
N GLU A 454 16.31 9.45 -11.56
CA GLU A 454 16.59 8.82 -10.27
C GLU A 454 17.24 7.44 -10.45
N GLU A 455 16.71 6.62 -11.36
CA GLU A 455 17.29 5.31 -11.65
C GLU A 455 18.70 5.41 -12.24
N ALA A 456 18.92 6.34 -13.14
CA ALA A 456 20.25 6.53 -13.73
C ALA A 456 21.29 7.02 -12.69
N LEU A 457 20.88 7.83 -11.71
CA LEU A 457 21.75 8.28 -10.61
C LEU A 457 22.06 7.17 -9.60
N LYS A 458 21.10 6.27 -9.35
CA LYS A 458 21.27 5.13 -8.40
C LYS A 458 22.24 4.06 -8.88
N VAL A 459 22.60 4.06 -10.16
CA VAL A 459 23.61 3.13 -10.67
C VAL A 459 24.99 3.38 -10.04
N HIS A 460 25.29 4.60 -9.63
CA HIS A 460 26.54 4.89 -8.93
C HIS A 460 26.59 4.16 -7.59
N PRO A 461 27.63 3.33 -7.34
CA PRO A 461 27.66 2.40 -6.19
C PRO A 461 27.66 3.09 -4.82
N ALA A 462 28.02 4.37 -4.75
CA ALA A 462 27.96 5.15 -3.50
C ALA A 462 26.57 5.74 -3.23
N VAL A 463 25.63 5.72 -4.18
CA VAL A 463 24.30 6.32 -4.00
C VAL A 463 23.37 5.33 -3.31
N GLU A 464 22.87 5.70 -2.15
CA GLU A 464 21.85 4.93 -1.43
C GLU A 464 20.45 5.20 -1.99
N ASP A 465 20.09 6.48 -2.12
CA ASP A 465 18.78 6.91 -2.62
C ASP A 465 18.87 8.32 -3.25
N THR A 466 17.88 8.67 -4.08
CA THR A 466 17.82 9.99 -4.73
C THR A 466 16.39 10.38 -5.04
N LEU A 467 16.12 11.69 -5.03
CA LEU A 467 14.90 12.30 -5.57
C LEU A 467 15.25 13.44 -6.51
N VAL A 468 14.60 13.44 -7.67
CA VAL A 468 14.77 14.42 -8.73
C VAL A 468 13.48 15.22 -8.92
N PHE A 469 13.59 16.53 -9.14
CA PHE A 469 12.43 17.41 -9.31
C PHE A 469 12.79 18.67 -10.09
N GLY A 470 11.75 19.33 -10.60
CA GLY A 470 11.89 20.63 -11.27
C GLY A 470 11.89 21.78 -10.27
N VAL A 471 12.79 22.75 -10.51
CA VAL A 471 12.74 24.09 -9.90
C VAL A 471 12.59 25.14 -10.97
N PRO A 472 11.99 26.32 -10.69
CA PRO A 472 11.82 27.37 -11.67
C PRO A 472 13.16 27.80 -12.31
N ASP A 473 13.15 28.04 -13.61
CA ASP A 473 14.29 28.54 -14.39
C ASP A 473 13.78 29.56 -15.41
N GLU A 474 14.40 30.73 -15.44
CA GLU A 474 13.96 31.85 -16.30
C GLU A 474 14.08 31.54 -17.81
N ARG A 475 15.04 30.71 -18.21
CA ARG A 475 15.31 30.39 -19.62
C ARG A 475 14.55 29.17 -20.10
N PHE A 476 14.43 28.14 -19.23
CA PHE A 476 13.89 26.83 -19.61
C PHE A 476 12.54 26.52 -18.97
N GLY A 477 11.96 27.48 -18.22
CA GLY A 477 10.73 27.27 -17.45
C GLY A 477 10.99 26.48 -16.17
N GLN A 478 11.60 25.30 -16.29
CA GLN A 478 12.10 24.50 -15.17
C GLN A 478 13.50 23.96 -15.49
N GLN A 479 14.33 23.81 -14.47
CA GLN A 479 15.56 23.03 -14.53
C GLN A 479 15.46 21.76 -13.67
N VAL A 480 16.09 20.71 -14.15
CA VAL A 480 16.18 19.43 -13.42
C VAL A 480 17.21 19.55 -12.32
N VAL A 481 16.83 19.23 -11.08
CA VAL A 481 17.71 19.20 -9.90
C VAL A 481 17.40 17.99 -9.05
N GLY A 482 18.28 17.64 -8.10
CA GLY A 482 18.03 16.51 -7.23
C GLY A 482 18.73 16.58 -5.88
N VAL A 483 18.31 15.70 -4.98
CA VAL A 483 18.99 15.36 -3.73
C VAL A 483 19.37 13.88 -3.75
N ALA A 484 20.52 13.53 -3.17
CA ALA A 484 20.96 12.14 -3.04
C ALA A 484 21.49 11.88 -1.63
N SER A 485 21.24 10.68 -1.10
CA SER A 485 21.95 10.16 0.07
C SER A 485 22.99 9.12 -0.36
N LEU A 486 24.06 9.04 0.39
CA LEU A 486 25.15 8.10 0.13
C LEU A 486 25.08 6.92 1.11
N ILE A 487 25.57 5.77 0.68
CA ILE A 487 25.75 4.63 1.58
C ILE A 487 26.68 5.02 2.73
N THR A 488 26.45 4.42 3.89
CA THR A 488 27.23 4.73 5.11
C THR A 488 28.73 4.57 4.87
N GLY A 489 29.49 5.61 5.17
CA GLY A 489 30.93 5.64 5.00
C GLY A 489 31.43 6.04 3.61
N ALA A 490 30.55 6.18 2.62
CA ALA A 490 30.94 6.67 1.30
C ALA A 490 31.08 8.20 1.31
N THR A 491 32.07 8.67 0.57
CA THR A 491 32.29 10.09 0.25
C THR A 491 32.51 10.20 -1.24
N VAL A 492 31.63 10.90 -1.92
CA VAL A 492 31.71 11.12 -3.36
C VAL A 492 31.19 12.52 -3.71
N ALA A 493 31.85 13.18 -4.63
CA ALA A 493 31.38 14.47 -5.13
C ALA A 493 30.15 14.29 -6.03
N PRO A 494 29.14 15.17 -5.95
CA PRO A 494 27.95 15.10 -6.80
C PRO A 494 28.28 15.03 -8.28
N GLU A 495 29.35 15.67 -8.73
CA GLU A 495 29.82 15.71 -10.10
C GLU A 495 30.23 14.33 -10.61
N ALA A 496 30.77 13.46 -9.77
CA ALA A 496 31.13 12.08 -10.13
C ALA A 496 29.87 11.23 -10.37
N ILE A 497 28.84 11.39 -9.54
CA ILE A 497 27.54 10.73 -9.70
C ILE A 497 26.89 11.17 -11.04
N LEU A 498 26.89 12.49 -11.30
CA LEU A 498 26.36 13.04 -12.54
C LEU A 498 27.16 12.60 -13.77
N ALA A 499 28.48 12.44 -13.64
CA ALA A 499 29.34 11.98 -14.73
C ALA A 499 29.01 10.55 -15.15
N GLU A 500 28.73 9.65 -14.22
CA GLU A 500 28.32 8.28 -14.52
C GLU A 500 26.93 8.23 -15.18
N ALA A 501 25.98 9.05 -14.72
CA ALA A 501 24.65 9.14 -15.31
C ALA A 501 24.66 9.71 -16.75
N ARG A 502 25.69 10.46 -17.17
CA ARG A 502 25.82 11.01 -18.55
C ARG A 502 25.84 9.94 -19.64
N GLY A 503 26.34 8.77 -19.34
CA GLY A 503 26.37 7.66 -20.29
C GLY A 503 24.99 7.00 -20.52
N ARG A 504 23.99 7.35 -19.71
CA ARG A 504 22.67 6.71 -19.68
C ARG A 504 21.52 7.65 -19.99
N LEU A 505 21.72 8.97 -19.88
CA LEU A 505 20.70 9.99 -20.04
C LEU A 505 21.05 10.99 -21.12
N ALA A 506 20.05 11.45 -21.86
CA ALA A 506 20.20 12.62 -22.71
C ALA A 506 20.60 13.84 -21.87
N SER A 507 21.41 14.73 -22.42
CA SER A 507 22.04 15.84 -21.68
C SER A 507 21.03 16.79 -21.00
N TYR A 508 19.85 16.97 -21.58
CA TYR A 508 18.80 17.84 -21.04
C TYR A 508 18.10 17.21 -19.81
N LYS A 509 18.19 15.88 -19.64
CA LYS A 509 17.63 15.14 -18.50
C LYS A 509 18.53 15.18 -17.27
N LEU A 510 19.83 15.44 -17.46
CA LEU A 510 20.78 15.45 -16.35
C LEU A 510 20.48 16.60 -15.37
N PRO A 511 20.46 16.32 -14.06
CA PRO A 511 20.32 17.36 -13.06
C PRO A 511 21.43 18.41 -13.21
N LYS A 512 21.04 19.68 -13.26
CA LYS A 512 21.97 20.81 -13.27
C LYS A 512 22.72 20.96 -11.95
N ARG A 513 22.06 20.50 -10.87
CA ARG A 513 22.62 20.46 -9.53
C ARG A 513 22.09 19.25 -8.78
N LEU A 514 23.00 18.53 -8.13
CA LEU A 514 22.69 17.43 -7.21
C LEU A 514 23.28 17.81 -5.84
N VAL A 515 22.47 17.67 -4.78
CA VAL A 515 22.87 17.97 -3.40
C VAL A 515 22.92 16.67 -2.62
N VAL A 516 24.04 16.41 -1.93
CA VAL A 516 24.15 15.27 -1.02
C VAL A 516 23.54 15.65 0.32
N VAL A 517 22.62 14.82 0.80
CA VAL A 517 21.91 14.96 2.08
C VAL A 517 22.12 13.73 2.94
N ALA A 518 21.91 13.85 4.25
CA ALA A 518 22.05 12.70 5.15
C ALA A 518 21.08 11.57 4.82
N HIS A 519 19.82 11.93 4.54
CA HIS A 519 18.78 10.98 4.13
C HIS A 519 17.84 11.64 3.11
N VAL A 520 17.49 10.89 2.08
CA VAL A 520 16.47 11.31 1.12
C VAL A 520 15.09 11.20 1.78
N PRO A 521 14.27 12.26 1.79
CA PRO A 521 13.01 12.25 2.50
C PRO A 521 11.97 11.38 1.82
N ARG A 522 11.43 10.43 2.59
CA ARG A 522 10.33 9.55 2.16
C ARG A 522 9.25 9.46 3.21
N ALA A 523 8.02 9.27 2.75
CA ALA A 523 6.89 8.95 3.61
C ALA A 523 7.05 7.52 4.21
N PRO A 524 6.30 7.15 5.27
CA PRO A 524 6.40 5.81 5.91
C PRO A 524 6.13 4.64 4.97
N ASN A 525 5.38 4.87 3.91
CA ASN A 525 5.10 3.90 2.87
C ASN A 525 6.17 3.89 1.76
N GLY A 526 7.35 4.47 2.00
CA GLY A 526 8.44 4.55 1.05
C GLY A 526 8.25 5.55 -0.10
N LYS A 527 7.09 6.20 -0.22
CA LYS A 527 6.84 7.17 -1.30
C LYS A 527 7.70 8.43 -1.15
N PRO A 528 8.14 9.03 -2.28
CA PRO A 528 8.88 10.29 -2.27
C PRO A 528 8.14 11.41 -1.54
N ASP A 529 8.87 12.17 -0.69
CA ASP A 529 8.42 13.45 -0.16
C ASP A 529 9.14 14.59 -0.91
N TYR A 530 8.63 14.93 -2.08
CA TYR A 530 9.20 15.99 -2.93
C TYR A 530 9.18 17.37 -2.26
N ALA A 531 8.21 17.63 -1.36
CA ALA A 531 8.15 18.90 -0.66
C ALA A 531 9.31 19.04 0.34
N ALA A 532 9.59 17.99 1.10
CA ALA A 532 10.75 17.95 1.99
C ALA A 532 12.07 17.97 1.22
N ALA A 533 12.15 17.24 0.10
CA ALA A 533 13.34 17.23 -0.77
C ALA A 533 13.67 18.62 -1.32
N LYS A 534 12.67 19.38 -1.77
CA LYS A 534 12.84 20.77 -2.23
C LYS A 534 13.37 21.67 -1.12
N ARG A 535 12.82 21.57 0.09
CA ARG A 535 13.32 22.36 1.25
C ARG A 535 14.79 22.05 1.56
N LEU A 536 15.18 20.77 1.54
CA LEU A 536 16.58 20.38 1.76
C LEU A 536 17.50 20.91 0.65
N PHE A 537 17.06 20.83 -0.60
CA PHE A 537 17.79 21.38 -1.74
C PHE A 537 17.99 22.89 -1.61
N GLU A 538 16.94 23.63 -1.29
CA GLU A 538 16.98 25.10 -1.09
C GLU A 538 17.85 25.52 0.08
N ALA A 539 17.82 24.75 1.18
CA ALA A 539 18.67 25.01 2.34
C ALA A 539 20.16 24.83 2.04
N ALA A 540 20.52 23.86 1.21
CA ALA A 540 21.90 23.61 0.77
C ALA A 540 22.33 24.54 -0.38
N ALA A 541 21.41 25.29 -0.98
CA ALA A 541 21.66 26.23 -2.06
C ALA A 541 22.02 27.64 -1.55
N ARG A 542 21.76 27.91 -0.25
CA ARG A 542 22.15 29.14 0.45
C ARG A 542 23.56 29.01 1.01
#